data_82cf40708e1324e32ca0de97684c58cc
#
_entry.id   82cf40708e1324e32ca0de97684c58cc
#
_cell.length_a   1.000
_cell.length_b   1.000
_cell.length_c   1.000
_cell.angle_alpha   90.00
_cell.angle_beta   90.00
_cell.angle_gamma   90.00
#
_symmetry.space_group_name_H-M   'P 1'
#
loop_
_entity.id
_entity.type
_entity.pdbx_description
1 polymer ?
#
loop_
_entity_poly.entity_id
_entity_poly.type
_entity_poly.pdbx_seq_one_letter_code
_entity_poly.pdbx_strand_id
1 'polypeptide(L)'
;QGVSSAASDVYKRQAKICKIMDMALEAGCPVVGLCDSGGARIQEAVDALSGYGQIFYRNACSSGHIPQISVIMGPCAGGAVYSPALTDLIVMVEKESQMFITGPAVVAATTGEEISAEDLGGADTHTTMSGVAHLSARSEEEALGAVRCLLSYLPSKAGARPPLMDFTEHEELQPLLDTVIPDDSSLPYDCLL
;
A
#
# COMPACT_ATOMS: atom_id res chain seq x y z
N GLN A 1 37.51 0.79 8.29
CA GLN A 1 36.39 -0.14 8.30
C GLN A 1 35.19 0.60 8.91
N GLY A 2 34.48 1.33 8.06
CA GLY A 2 33.19 1.88 8.42
C GLY A 2 32.17 0.74 8.44
N VAL A 3 31.88 0.19 9.60
CA VAL A 3 30.69 -0.63 9.77
C VAL A 3 29.54 0.33 9.58
N SER A 4 28.87 0.21 8.43
CA SER A 4 27.71 1.04 8.10
C SER A 4 26.70 0.90 9.25
N SER A 5 26.38 1.98 9.91
CA SER A 5 25.30 2.07 10.92
C SER A 5 23.96 1.59 10.37
N ALA A 6 23.81 1.58 9.03
CA ALA A 6 22.66 1.00 8.33
C ALA A 6 22.45 -0.50 8.57
N ALA A 7 23.51 -1.28 8.89
CA ALA A 7 23.37 -2.71 9.10
C ALA A 7 22.69 -3.07 10.44
N SER A 8 22.96 -2.29 11.50
CA SER A 8 22.30 -2.47 12.80
C SER A 8 20.88 -1.91 12.84
N ASP A 9 20.48 -1.16 11.80
CA ASP A 9 19.21 -0.45 11.77
C ASP A 9 18.04 -1.26 11.19
N VAL A 10 18.28 -2.30 10.37
CA VAL A 10 17.18 -3.05 9.75
C VAL A 10 16.36 -3.81 10.80
N TYR A 11 17.01 -4.56 11.68
CA TYR A 11 16.32 -5.24 12.78
C TYR A 11 15.66 -4.25 13.74
N LYS A 12 16.37 -3.17 14.10
CA LYS A 12 15.82 -2.12 14.95
C LYS A 12 14.67 -1.36 14.27
N ARG A 13 14.76 -1.15 12.94
CA ARG A 13 13.69 -0.55 12.16
C ARG A 13 12.44 -1.42 12.21
N GLN A 14 12.55 -2.72 11.95
CA GLN A 14 11.43 -3.65 12.00
C GLN A 14 10.78 -3.69 13.38
N ALA A 15 11.59 -3.72 14.45
CA ALA A 15 11.09 -3.67 15.82
C ALA A 15 10.36 -2.35 16.15
N LYS A 16 10.81 -1.22 15.61
CA LYS A 16 10.11 0.07 15.74
C LYS A 16 8.78 0.07 15.00
N ILE A 17 8.73 -0.46 13.77
CA ILE A 17 7.49 -0.60 13.01
C ILE A 17 6.50 -1.44 13.80
N CYS A 18 6.90 -2.61 14.27
CA CYS A 18 6.06 -3.48 15.08
C CYS A 18 5.51 -2.78 16.31
N LYS A 19 6.36 -2.04 17.03
CA LYS A 19 5.95 -1.29 18.22
C LYS A 19 4.89 -0.22 17.89
N ILE A 20 5.07 0.52 16.81
CA ILE A 20 4.10 1.54 16.38
C ILE A 20 2.77 0.88 15.97
N MET A 21 2.81 -0.25 15.26
CA MET A 21 1.61 -0.99 14.90
C MET A 21 0.86 -1.51 16.15
N ASP A 22 1.57 -2.05 17.12
CA ASP A 22 0.99 -2.49 18.40
C ASP A 22 0.32 -1.32 19.14
N MET A 23 0.98 -0.18 19.21
CA MET A 23 0.42 1.03 19.84
C MET A 23 -0.80 1.56 19.09
N ALA A 24 -0.79 1.53 17.76
CA ALA A 24 -1.94 1.97 16.96
C ALA A 24 -3.14 1.04 17.14
N LEU A 25 -2.92 -0.27 17.16
CA LEU A 25 -3.96 -1.26 17.40
C LEU A 25 -4.56 -1.11 18.82
N GLU A 26 -3.71 -0.91 19.84
CA GLU A 26 -4.15 -0.68 21.22
C GLU A 26 -4.96 0.63 21.36
N ALA A 27 -4.52 1.69 20.71
CA ALA A 27 -5.22 2.97 20.69
C ALA A 27 -6.47 2.97 19.79
N GLY A 28 -6.59 2.00 18.88
CA GLY A 28 -7.65 1.92 17.87
C GLY A 28 -7.48 2.95 16.74
N CYS A 29 -6.29 3.49 16.53
CA CYS A 29 -6.02 4.54 15.55
C CYS A 29 -5.60 3.98 14.18
N PRO A 30 -5.89 4.68 13.06
CA PRO A 30 -5.35 4.33 11.76
C PRO A 30 -3.82 4.29 11.74
N VAL A 31 -3.24 3.39 10.93
CA VAL A 31 -1.80 3.31 10.67
C VAL A 31 -1.52 3.76 9.25
N VAL A 32 -0.54 4.65 9.08
CA VAL A 32 -0.03 5.07 7.78
C VAL A 32 1.44 4.66 7.68
N GLY A 33 1.76 3.83 6.68
CA GLY A 33 3.12 3.41 6.36
C GLY A 33 3.66 4.18 5.15
N LEU A 34 4.81 4.86 5.30
CA LEU A 34 5.56 5.43 4.19
C LEU A 34 6.62 4.41 3.78
N CYS A 35 6.52 3.87 2.58
CA CYS A 35 7.23 2.69 2.14
C CYS A 35 8.25 3.04 1.05
N ASP A 36 9.53 2.78 1.35
CA ASP A 36 10.67 2.83 0.45
C ASP A 36 11.72 1.83 0.97
N SER A 37 11.82 0.67 0.35
CA SER A 37 12.72 -0.39 0.80
C SER A 37 12.94 -1.48 -0.23
N GLY A 38 14.19 -1.80 -0.51
CA GLY A 38 14.57 -2.95 -1.35
C GLY A 38 14.30 -4.34 -0.74
N GLY A 39 13.66 -4.43 0.42
CA GLY A 39 13.32 -5.69 1.06
C GLY A 39 14.27 -6.15 2.17
N ALA A 40 14.26 -7.46 2.43
CA ALA A 40 15.08 -8.07 3.46
C ALA A 40 16.57 -8.08 3.06
N ARG A 41 17.44 -7.80 4.01
CA ARG A 41 18.88 -7.96 3.81
C ARG A 41 19.26 -9.44 3.81
N ILE A 42 19.76 -9.93 2.69
CA ILE A 42 20.18 -11.33 2.54
C ILE A 42 21.29 -11.69 3.56
N GLN A 43 22.16 -10.73 3.91
CA GLN A 43 23.24 -10.91 4.85
C GLN A 43 22.77 -11.16 6.30
N GLU A 44 21.55 -10.76 6.63
CA GLU A 44 20.93 -11.00 7.96
C GLU A 44 20.09 -12.28 7.98
N ALA A 45 20.01 -12.97 6.85
CA ALA A 45 19.38 -14.29 6.71
C ALA A 45 18.00 -14.39 7.40
N VAL A 46 17.86 -15.38 8.28
CA VAL A 46 16.59 -15.71 8.95
C VAL A 46 16.07 -14.58 9.84
N ASP A 47 16.93 -13.77 10.45
CA ASP A 47 16.53 -12.70 11.36
C ASP A 47 15.80 -11.58 10.61
N ALA A 48 16.26 -11.22 9.41
CA ALA A 48 15.57 -10.24 8.57
C ALA A 48 14.19 -10.75 8.11
N LEU A 49 14.09 -12.02 7.74
CA LEU A 49 12.82 -12.65 7.36
C LEU A 49 11.85 -12.73 8.55
N SER A 50 12.37 -13.11 9.73
CA SER A 50 11.58 -13.12 10.97
C SER A 50 11.02 -11.76 11.30
N GLY A 51 11.81 -10.70 11.14
CA GLY A 51 11.37 -9.33 11.35
C GLY A 51 10.23 -8.92 10.42
N TYR A 52 10.30 -9.25 9.14
CA TYR A 52 9.18 -9.05 8.20
C TYR A 52 7.96 -9.89 8.57
N GLY A 53 8.15 -11.15 8.97
CA GLY A 53 7.06 -12.00 9.46
C GLY A 53 6.31 -11.37 10.64
N GLN A 54 7.02 -10.69 11.54
CA GLN A 54 6.42 -9.95 12.66
C GLN A 54 5.57 -8.76 12.20
N ILE A 55 5.97 -8.08 11.12
CA ILE A 55 5.18 -7.00 10.53
C ILE A 55 3.93 -7.58 9.87
N PHE A 56 4.05 -8.63 9.05
CA PHE A 56 2.91 -9.29 8.39
C PHE A 56 1.88 -9.81 9.38
N TYR A 57 2.34 -10.41 10.47
CA TYR A 57 1.46 -10.84 11.56
C TYR A 57 0.62 -9.69 12.10
N ARG A 58 1.23 -8.50 12.30
CA ARG A 58 0.54 -7.32 12.79
C ARG A 58 -0.40 -6.72 11.75
N ASN A 59 -0.04 -6.73 10.47
CA ASN A 59 -0.98 -6.35 9.41
C ASN A 59 -2.24 -7.22 9.47
N ALA A 60 -2.06 -8.54 9.58
CA ALA A 60 -3.19 -9.47 9.66
C ALA A 60 -4.04 -9.26 10.94
N CYS A 61 -3.40 -9.06 12.10
CA CYS A 61 -4.12 -8.80 13.36
C CYS A 61 -4.84 -7.44 13.36
N SER A 62 -4.34 -6.46 12.65
CA SER A 62 -4.93 -5.12 12.55
C SER A 62 -6.06 -5.04 11.52
N SER A 63 -6.11 -5.97 10.58
CA SER A 63 -7.12 -6.03 9.53
C SER A 63 -8.53 -6.13 10.12
N GLY A 64 -9.42 -5.26 9.67
CA GLY A 64 -10.78 -5.17 10.19
C GLY A 64 -10.93 -4.51 11.58
N HIS A 65 -9.83 -4.11 12.22
CA HIS A 65 -9.83 -3.44 13.51
C HIS A 65 -9.47 -1.96 13.40
N ILE A 66 -8.42 -1.64 12.67
CA ILE A 66 -7.98 -0.28 12.39
C ILE A 66 -7.64 -0.13 10.91
N PRO A 67 -7.89 1.04 10.30
CA PRO A 67 -7.46 1.32 8.93
C PRO A 67 -5.94 1.30 8.78
N GLN A 68 -5.47 0.64 7.73
CA GLN A 68 -4.06 0.54 7.37
C GLN A 68 -3.86 1.12 5.97
N ILE A 69 -3.07 2.18 5.85
CA ILE A 69 -2.79 2.87 4.59
C ILE A 69 -1.30 2.79 4.29
N SER A 70 -0.94 2.32 3.11
CA SER A 70 0.44 2.31 2.63
C SER A 70 0.64 3.33 1.52
N VAL A 71 1.68 4.14 1.65
CA VAL A 71 2.13 5.10 0.64
C VAL A 71 3.47 4.63 0.12
N ILE A 72 3.52 4.25 -1.14
CA ILE A 72 4.74 3.78 -1.80
C ILE A 72 5.44 4.99 -2.39
N MET A 73 6.60 5.34 -1.84
CA MET A 73 7.37 6.54 -2.19
C MET A 73 8.70 6.22 -2.89
N GLY A 74 8.98 4.96 -3.07
CA GLY A 74 10.18 4.47 -3.73
C GLY A 74 10.02 2.99 -4.07
N PRO A 75 11.11 2.29 -4.42
CA PRO A 75 11.04 0.87 -4.69
C PRO A 75 10.65 0.07 -3.45
N CYS A 76 9.67 -0.82 -3.61
CA CYS A 76 9.28 -1.81 -2.61
C CYS A 76 9.38 -3.20 -3.21
N ALA A 77 10.39 -3.95 -2.79
CA ALA A 77 10.69 -5.27 -3.35
C ALA A 77 10.75 -6.36 -2.29
N GLY A 78 10.45 -7.59 -2.68
CA GLY A 78 10.54 -8.77 -1.82
C GLY A 78 9.70 -8.62 -0.54
N GLY A 79 10.31 -8.81 0.64
CA GLY A 79 9.62 -8.66 1.92
C GLY A 79 8.96 -7.30 2.14
N ALA A 80 9.50 -6.24 1.56
CA ALA A 80 8.95 -4.90 1.70
C ALA A 80 7.66 -4.66 0.91
N VAL A 81 7.34 -5.48 -0.09
CA VAL A 81 6.11 -5.35 -0.87
C VAL A 81 4.94 -6.10 -0.24
N TYR A 82 5.20 -7.17 0.52
CA TYR A 82 4.12 -7.97 1.12
C TYR A 82 3.34 -7.20 2.19
N SER A 83 4.03 -6.41 3.03
CA SER A 83 3.34 -5.62 4.07
C SER A 83 2.36 -4.60 3.48
N PRO A 84 2.74 -3.74 2.50
CA PRO A 84 1.79 -2.89 1.80
C PRO A 84 0.61 -3.64 1.18
N ALA A 85 0.88 -4.79 0.54
CA ALA A 85 -0.16 -5.60 -0.08
C ALA A 85 -1.17 -6.20 0.90
N LEU A 86 -0.86 -6.22 2.20
CA LEU A 86 -1.75 -6.66 3.29
C LEU A 86 -2.52 -5.50 3.92
N THR A 87 -2.32 -4.27 3.49
CA THR A 87 -3.01 -3.09 4.03
C THR A 87 -4.31 -2.79 3.25
N ASP A 88 -5.17 -1.95 3.82
CA ASP A 88 -6.49 -1.70 3.25
C ASP A 88 -6.46 -0.77 2.04
N LEU A 89 -5.54 0.21 2.05
CA LEU A 89 -5.40 1.20 0.97
C LEU A 89 -3.93 1.39 0.61
N ILE A 90 -3.67 1.46 -0.69
CA ILE A 90 -2.33 1.68 -1.25
C ILE A 90 -2.37 2.90 -2.17
N VAL A 91 -1.48 3.86 -1.91
CA VAL A 91 -1.23 5.03 -2.74
C VAL A 91 0.18 4.93 -3.29
N MET A 92 0.38 5.12 -4.58
CA MET A 92 1.70 5.05 -5.23
C MET A 92 2.09 6.39 -5.84
N VAL A 93 3.37 6.77 -5.72
CA VAL A 93 3.92 7.96 -6.40
C VAL A 93 4.37 7.57 -7.80
N GLU A 94 3.84 8.24 -8.82
CA GLU A 94 4.13 7.96 -10.23
C GLU A 94 5.64 8.13 -10.53
N LYS A 95 6.18 7.22 -11.35
CA LYS A 95 7.58 7.23 -11.83
C LYS A 95 8.66 7.09 -10.75
N GLU A 96 8.30 7.13 -9.49
CA GLU A 96 9.24 7.02 -8.37
C GLU A 96 9.04 5.71 -7.61
N SER A 97 7.81 5.26 -7.48
CA SER A 97 7.46 4.08 -6.70
C SER A 97 7.30 2.83 -7.56
N GLN A 98 7.75 1.70 -7.03
CA GLN A 98 7.53 0.40 -7.64
C GLN A 98 7.16 -0.63 -6.57
N MET A 99 6.31 -1.58 -6.94
CA MET A 99 5.95 -2.73 -6.13
C MET A 99 6.15 -4.02 -6.95
N PHE A 100 7.07 -4.89 -6.55
CA PHE A 100 7.26 -6.20 -7.18
C PHE A 100 7.89 -7.21 -6.21
N ILE A 101 7.57 -8.48 -6.41
CA ILE A 101 8.14 -9.57 -5.59
C ILE A 101 9.62 -9.71 -5.90
N THR A 102 9.98 -9.68 -7.20
CA THR A 102 11.36 -9.71 -7.70
C THR A 102 11.55 -8.65 -8.75
N GLY A 103 12.70 -7.96 -8.73
CA GLY A 103 12.99 -6.90 -9.68
C GLY A 103 13.31 -7.39 -11.11
N PRO A 104 13.38 -6.46 -12.09
CA PRO A 104 13.58 -6.78 -13.51
C PRO A 104 14.79 -7.68 -13.80
N ALA A 105 15.90 -7.47 -13.09
CA ALA A 105 17.11 -8.28 -13.28
C ALA A 105 16.91 -9.76 -12.94
N VAL A 106 16.09 -10.07 -11.93
CA VAL A 106 15.77 -11.45 -11.55
C VAL A 106 14.79 -12.06 -12.54
N VAL A 107 13.81 -11.28 -13.02
CA VAL A 107 12.88 -11.70 -14.08
C VAL A 107 13.68 -12.08 -15.34
N ALA A 108 14.55 -11.21 -15.81
CA ALA A 108 15.39 -11.47 -16.97
C ALA A 108 16.26 -12.73 -16.81
N ALA A 109 16.84 -12.94 -15.62
CA ALA A 109 17.69 -14.10 -15.34
C ALA A 109 16.90 -15.44 -15.28
N THR A 110 15.62 -15.39 -14.90
CA THR A 110 14.80 -16.60 -14.70
C THR A 110 13.93 -16.95 -15.92
N THR A 111 13.35 -15.96 -16.56
CA THR A 111 12.41 -16.14 -17.68
C THR A 111 12.99 -15.72 -19.03
N GLY A 112 14.09 -14.96 -19.03
CA GLY A 112 14.68 -14.35 -20.24
C GLY A 112 13.90 -13.12 -20.74
N GLU A 113 12.91 -12.64 -19.99
CA GLU A 113 12.09 -11.50 -20.36
C GLU A 113 12.75 -10.20 -19.89
N GLU A 114 12.93 -9.25 -20.82
CA GLU A 114 13.42 -7.91 -20.51
C GLU A 114 12.22 -6.98 -20.30
N ILE A 115 12.03 -6.50 -19.08
CA ILE A 115 10.95 -5.59 -18.70
C ILE A 115 11.51 -4.43 -17.87
N SER A 116 10.97 -3.23 -18.05
CA SER A 116 11.35 -2.09 -17.22
C SER A 116 10.78 -2.21 -15.80
N ALA A 117 11.35 -1.51 -14.83
CA ALA A 117 10.82 -1.50 -13.46
C ALA A 117 9.43 -0.85 -13.40
N GLU A 118 9.18 0.14 -14.26
CA GLU A 118 7.89 0.83 -14.35
C GLU A 118 6.81 -0.10 -14.94
N ASP A 119 7.11 -0.81 -16.02
CA ASP A 119 6.16 -1.75 -16.64
C ASP A 119 5.92 -2.98 -15.76
N LEU A 120 6.94 -3.41 -15.00
CA LEU A 120 6.83 -4.56 -14.09
C LEU A 120 5.96 -4.26 -12.87
N GLY A 121 6.10 -3.06 -12.29
CA GLY A 121 5.44 -2.76 -11.03
C GLY A 121 5.38 -1.28 -10.66
N GLY A 122 5.31 -0.39 -11.65
CA GLY A 122 5.09 1.04 -11.44
C GLY A 122 3.66 1.36 -11.03
N ALA A 123 3.42 2.63 -10.71
CA ALA A 123 2.13 3.11 -10.23
C ALA A 123 1.00 2.85 -11.24
N ASP A 124 1.25 3.12 -12.54
CA ASP A 124 0.27 2.90 -13.60
C ASP A 124 -0.11 1.42 -13.73
N THR A 125 0.88 0.53 -13.72
CA THR A 125 0.65 -0.93 -13.77
C THR A 125 -0.24 -1.40 -12.63
N HIS A 126 -0.04 -0.89 -11.43
CA HIS A 126 -0.78 -1.34 -10.27
C HIS A 126 -2.15 -0.66 -10.08
N THR A 127 -2.37 0.50 -10.66
CA THR A 127 -3.68 1.17 -10.61
C THR A 127 -4.59 0.77 -11.77
N THR A 128 -4.03 0.49 -12.96
CA THR A 128 -4.84 0.23 -14.16
C THR A 128 -4.94 -1.24 -14.55
N MET A 129 -3.87 -2.03 -14.33
CA MET A 129 -3.83 -3.42 -14.77
C MET A 129 -4.04 -4.44 -13.64
N SER A 130 -3.29 -4.33 -12.54
CA SER A 130 -3.37 -5.32 -11.47
C SER A 130 -4.40 -4.99 -10.40
N GLY A 131 -4.79 -3.72 -10.25
CA GLY A 131 -5.71 -3.27 -9.21
C GLY A 131 -5.15 -3.37 -7.77
N VAL A 132 -3.84 -3.58 -7.61
CA VAL A 132 -3.20 -3.67 -6.29
C VAL A 132 -3.11 -2.30 -5.62
N ALA A 133 -2.80 -1.24 -6.39
CA ALA A 133 -2.83 0.13 -5.89
C ALA A 133 -4.20 0.75 -6.15
N HIS A 134 -4.69 1.52 -5.18
CA HIS A 134 -5.99 2.17 -5.24
C HIS A 134 -5.92 3.57 -5.85
N LEU A 135 -4.82 4.28 -5.61
CA LEU A 135 -4.60 5.65 -6.07
C LEU A 135 -3.15 5.83 -6.55
N SER A 136 -2.97 6.62 -7.60
CA SER A 136 -1.67 7.19 -7.98
C SER A 136 -1.62 8.68 -7.66
N ALA A 137 -0.41 9.19 -7.41
CA ALA A 137 -0.14 10.59 -7.13
C ALA A 137 1.11 11.02 -7.90
N ARG A 138 1.13 12.24 -8.42
CA ARG A 138 2.24 12.77 -9.23
C ARG A 138 3.47 13.15 -8.42
N SER A 139 3.31 13.26 -7.10
CA SER A 139 4.39 13.63 -6.17
C SER A 139 4.11 13.08 -4.77
N GLU A 140 5.15 13.02 -3.93
CA GLU A 140 5.01 12.67 -2.52
C GLU A 140 4.05 13.61 -1.78
N GLU A 141 4.05 14.90 -2.11
CA GLU A 141 3.15 15.89 -1.48
C GLU A 141 1.69 15.60 -1.83
N GLU A 142 1.40 15.29 -3.10
CA GLU A 142 0.06 14.90 -3.54
C GLU A 142 -0.38 13.59 -2.87
N ALA A 143 0.51 12.60 -2.77
CA ALA A 143 0.23 11.35 -2.08
C ALA A 143 -0.11 11.56 -0.60
N LEU A 144 0.64 12.40 0.10
CA LEU A 144 0.35 12.76 1.50
C LEU A 144 -0.96 13.56 1.62
N GLY A 145 -1.28 14.39 0.63
CA GLY A 145 -2.57 15.07 0.52
C GLY A 145 -3.73 14.08 0.38
N ALA A 146 -3.59 13.09 -0.48
CA ALA A 146 -4.58 12.03 -0.67
C ALA A 146 -4.79 11.23 0.63
N VAL A 147 -3.72 10.89 1.36
CA VAL A 147 -3.83 10.22 2.66
C VAL A 147 -4.59 11.04 3.68
N ARG A 148 -4.34 12.35 3.76
CA ARG A 148 -5.10 13.25 4.66
C ARG A 148 -6.58 13.30 4.27
N CYS A 149 -6.87 13.32 2.98
CA CYS A 149 -8.23 13.26 2.47
C CYS A 149 -8.91 11.95 2.87
N LEU A 150 -8.26 10.81 2.63
CA LEU A 150 -8.77 9.48 3.03
C LEU A 150 -9.06 9.41 4.54
N LEU A 151 -8.12 9.88 5.36
CA LEU A 151 -8.28 9.90 6.82
C LEU A 151 -9.43 10.79 7.28
N SER A 152 -9.80 11.82 6.50
CA SER A 152 -10.92 12.70 6.84
C SER A 152 -12.29 12.01 6.74
N TYR A 153 -12.40 10.93 5.99
CA TYR A 153 -13.62 10.12 5.88
C TYR A 153 -13.72 9.02 6.93
N LEU A 154 -12.61 8.70 7.59
CA LEU A 154 -12.53 7.61 8.54
C LEU A 154 -12.72 8.10 9.98
N PRO A 155 -13.26 7.27 10.88
CA PRO A 155 -13.29 7.62 12.29
C PRO A 155 -11.87 7.70 12.86
N SER A 156 -11.66 8.60 13.83
CA SER A 156 -10.34 8.81 14.46
C SER A 156 -9.87 7.63 15.31
N LYS A 157 -10.79 6.74 15.68
CA LYS A 157 -10.48 5.50 16.42
C LYS A 157 -11.55 4.43 16.19
N ALA A 158 -11.16 3.18 16.40
CA ALA A 158 -12.05 2.04 16.32
C ALA A 158 -13.28 2.22 17.24
N GLY A 159 -14.46 1.89 16.72
CA GLY A 159 -15.74 2.06 17.41
C GLY A 159 -16.31 3.48 17.44
N ALA A 160 -15.59 4.48 16.98
CA ALA A 160 -16.14 5.82 16.77
C ALA A 160 -16.98 5.87 15.49
N ARG A 161 -17.92 6.81 15.43
CA ARG A 161 -18.67 7.07 14.19
C ARG A 161 -17.79 7.82 13.19
N PRO A 162 -17.96 7.57 11.88
CA PRO A 162 -17.35 8.38 10.84
C PRO A 162 -17.77 9.85 11.01
N PRO A 163 -16.93 10.80 10.59
CA PRO A 163 -17.31 12.21 10.58
C PRO A 163 -18.52 12.41 9.66
N LEU A 164 -19.47 13.22 10.13
CA LEU A 164 -20.62 13.63 9.31
C LEU A 164 -20.21 14.88 8.54
N MET A 165 -20.45 14.85 7.24
CA MET A 165 -20.22 16.00 6.36
C MET A 165 -21.54 16.37 5.69
N ASP A 166 -21.79 17.66 5.57
CA ASP A 166 -22.91 18.14 4.75
C ASP A 166 -22.60 17.81 3.28
N PHE A 167 -23.56 17.23 2.60
CA PHE A 167 -23.45 16.96 1.17
C PHE A 167 -24.67 17.50 0.44
N THR A 168 -24.50 17.85 -0.81
CA THR A 168 -25.59 18.23 -1.71
C THR A 168 -25.89 17.04 -2.61
N GLU A 169 -27.12 16.57 -2.61
CA GLU A 169 -27.55 15.55 -3.56
C GLU A 169 -27.49 16.10 -4.98
N HIS A 170 -26.80 15.38 -5.86
CA HIS A 170 -26.79 15.63 -7.29
C HIS A 170 -27.80 14.70 -7.96
N GLU A 171 -29.06 15.12 -8.01
CA GLU A 171 -30.15 14.35 -8.65
C GLU A 171 -29.87 13.98 -10.11
N GLU A 172 -29.01 14.75 -10.78
CA GLU A 172 -28.65 14.54 -12.20
C GLU A 172 -27.86 13.24 -12.45
N LEU A 173 -27.20 12.70 -11.43
CA LEU A 173 -26.39 11.48 -11.55
C LEU A 173 -27.20 10.18 -11.32
N GLN A 174 -28.36 10.27 -10.71
CA GLN A 174 -29.15 9.08 -10.36
C GLN A 174 -29.58 8.23 -11.57
N PRO A 175 -30.05 8.82 -12.71
CA PRO A 175 -30.40 8.01 -13.88
C PRO A 175 -29.21 7.29 -14.50
N LEU A 176 -27.99 7.83 -14.37
CA LEU A 176 -26.78 7.18 -14.86
C LEU A 176 -26.40 5.97 -14.01
N LEU A 177 -26.59 6.07 -12.69
CA LEU A 177 -26.27 4.99 -11.75
C LEU A 177 -27.12 3.74 -12.01
N ASP A 178 -28.37 3.91 -12.44
CA ASP A 178 -29.26 2.80 -12.78
C ASP A 178 -28.79 1.98 -14.00
N THR A 179 -27.91 2.54 -14.83
CA THR A 179 -27.41 1.93 -16.07
C THR A 179 -25.96 1.44 -15.99
N VAL A 180 -25.24 1.69 -14.90
CA VAL A 180 -23.83 1.29 -14.73
C VAL A 180 -23.68 -0.22 -14.74
N ILE A 181 -24.59 -0.93 -14.08
CA ILE A 181 -24.56 -2.39 -14.05
C ILE A 181 -25.51 -2.91 -15.14
N PRO A 182 -25.03 -3.66 -16.15
CA PRO A 182 -25.88 -4.24 -17.17
C PRO A 182 -26.91 -5.22 -16.58
N ASP A 183 -28.12 -5.25 -17.12
CA ASP A 183 -29.13 -6.25 -16.79
C ASP A 183 -28.69 -7.67 -17.14
N ASP A 184 -27.88 -7.82 -18.18
CA ASP A 184 -27.28 -9.10 -18.57
C ASP A 184 -25.98 -9.35 -17.81
N SER A 185 -26.03 -10.31 -16.89
CA SER A 185 -24.88 -10.69 -16.04
C SER A 185 -23.69 -11.28 -16.81
N SER A 186 -23.82 -11.55 -18.10
CA SER A 186 -22.72 -12.01 -18.97
C SER A 186 -21.90 -10.85 -19.56
N LEU A 187 -22.39 -9.63 -19.48
CA LEU A 187 -21.69 -8.45 -19.99
C LEU A 187 -20.74 -7.87 -18.93
N PRO A 188 -19.48 -7.61 -19.30
CA PRO A 188 -18.58 -6.86 -18.44
C PRO A 188 -19.03 -5.40 -18.35
N TYR A 189 -18.74 -4.75 -17.22
CA TYR A 189 -18.96 -3.33 -17.04
C TYR A 189 -17.75 -2.67 -16.38
N ASP A 190 -17.58 -1.38 -16.65
CA ASP A 190 -16.55 -0.55 -16.03
C ASP A 190 -17.25 0.55 -15.20
N CYS A 191 -16.98 0.59 -13.92
CA CYS A 191 -17.55 1.58 -12.99
C CYS A 191 -16.85 2.97 -13.06
N LEU A 192 -15.83 3.11 -13.91
CA LEU A 192 -15.11 4.38 -14.12
C LEU A 192 -15.59 5.14 -15.37
N LEU A 193 -16.55 4.63 -16.12
CA LEU A 193 -17.10 5.26 -17.32
C LEU A 193 -18.21 6.25 -16.98
#